data_cd9aa2d21d6e3b1e1cf987972245f207
#
_entry.id   cd9aa2d21d6e3b1e1cf987972245f207
#
_cell.length_a   1.000
_cell.length_b   1.000
_cell.length_c   1.000
_cell.angle_alpha   90.00
_cell.angle_beta   90.00
_cell.angle_gamma   90.00
#
_symmetry.space_group_name_H-M   'P 1'
#
loop_
_entity.id
_entity.type
_entity.pdbx_description
1 polymer ?
#
loop_
_entity_poly.entity_id
_entity_poly.type
_entity_poly.pdbx_seq_one_letter_code
_entity_poly.pdbx_strand_id
1 'polypeptide(L)'
;MKQRMSRKENQVQTRKRLLDAGLEVFSRRGYYAASVDEIAAEAGFSKGAVYSNFSSKEDLFLALIDRRFTRDAREYPGIINFMADGLQSEKEPDFKKFVMRDRTWNILMLEFFLYAMRDETNREKLAARLEQLRKVMEENLAASYTKLGRKPLLPIKDLPWSIFSLGVGMMLQFYVDPDGLPKGVYERALQHLLK
;
A
#
# COMPACT_ATOMS: atom_id res chain seq x y z
N MET A 1 -17.55 5.77 35.69
CA MET A 1 -16.46 4.78 35.96
C MET A 1 -15.80 4.38 34.67
N LYS A 2 -14.50 4.67 34.45
CA LYS A 2 -13.75 4.16 33.27
C LYS A 2 -13.53 2.64 33.48
N GLN A 3 -14.12 1.82 32.62
CA GLN A 3 -13.91 0.39 32.63
C GLN A 3 -12.41 0.08 32.41
N ARG A 4 -11.81 -0.71 33.29
CA ARG A 4 -10.38 -1.07 33.22
C ARG A 4 -10.17 -2.01 32.04
N MET A 5 -9.45 -1.55 31.02
CA MET A 5 -9.14 -2.34 29.83
C MET A 5 -8.39 -3.64 30.23
N SER A 6 -8.72 -4.72 29.59
CA SER A 6 -8.01 -6.00 29.74
C SER A 6 -6.56 -5.87 29.22
N ARG A 7 -5.68 -6.78 29.65
CA ARG A 7 -4.29 -6.84 29.19
C ARG A 7 -4.20 -6.96 27.65
N LYS A 8 -5.12 -7.71 27.05
CA LYS A 8 -5.19 -7.91 25.60
C LYS A 8 -5.62 -6.64 24.86
N GLU A 9 -6.60 -5.91 25.38
CA GLU A 9 -7.05 -4.63 24.83
C GLU A 9 -5.94 -3.58 24.90
N ASN A 10 -5.23 -3.51 26.04
CA ASN A 10 -4.08 -2.61 26.21
C ASN A 10 -2.97 -2.93 25.18
N GLN A 11 -2.68 -4.20 24.93
CA GLN A 11 -1.68 -4.60 23.93
C GLN A 11 -2.09 -4.18 22.51
N VAL A 12 -3.34 -4.41 22.12
CA VAL A 12 -3.86 -3.99 20.82
C VAL A 12 -3.79 -2.46 20.66
N GLN A 13 -4.14 -1.72 21.70
CA GLN A 13 -4.07 -0.26 21.68
C GLN A 13 -2.63 0.25 21.62
N THR A 14 -1.71 -0.35 22.37
CA THR A 14 -0.29 -0.02 22.31
C THR A 14 0.26 -0.27 20.91
N ARG A 15 -0.01 -1.44 20.33
CA ARG A 15 0.41 -1.76 18.97
C ARG A 15 -0.12 -0.77 17.93
N LYS A 16 -1.39 -0.36 18.06
CA LYS A 16 -1.99 0.67 17.19
C LYS A 16 -1.24 1.99 17.30
N ARG A 17 -1.01 2.49 18.53
CA ARG A 17 -0.27 3.74 18.77
C ARG A 17 1.14 3.72 18.22
N LEU A 18 1.84 2.59 18.36
CA LEU A 18 3.18 2.40 17.78
C LEU A 18 3.16 2.43 16.25
N LEU A 19 2.14 1.86 15.61
CA LEU A 19 1.97 1.93 14.17
C LEU A 19 1.63 3.35 13.70
N ASP A 20 0.80 4.10 14.45
CA ASP A 20 0.47 5.48 14.13
C ASP A 20 1.72 6.37 14.21
N ALA A 21 2.48 6.26 15.30
CA ALA A 21 3.74 6.96 15.49
C ALA A 21 4.79 6.56 14.44
N GLY A 22 4.88 5.26 14.11
CA GLY A 22 5.76 4.77 13.07
C GLY A 22 5.46 5.41 11.72
N LEU A 23 4.18 5.48 11.34
CA LEU A 23 3.77 6.14 10.10
C LEU A 23 4.18 7.62 10.10
N GLU A 24 3.97 8.34 11.21
CA GLU A 24 4.33 9.75 11.33
C GLU A 24 5.84 9.98 11.21
N VAL A 25 6.64 9.20 11.93
CA VAL A 25 8.11 9.30 11.88
C VAL A 25 8.65 8.94 10.50
N PHE A 26 8.19 7.85 9.90
CA PHE A 26 8.58 7.47 8.54
C PHE A 26 8.17 8.53 7.51
N SER A 27 6.99 9.11 7.64
CA SER A 27 6.50 10.15 6.74
C SER A 27 7.38 11.41 6.77
N ARG A 28 7.90 11.77 7.94
CA ARG A 28 8.72 12.95 8.15
C ARG A 28 10.21 12.71 7.81
N ARG A 29 10.74 11.52 8.12
CA ARG A 29 12.17 11.21 8.04
C ARG A 29 12.55 10.36 6.84
N GLY A 30 11.59 9.71 6.20
CA GLY A 30 11.84 8.62 5.28
C GLY A 30 12.15 7.30 6.01
N TYR A 31 12.14 6.20 5.29
CA TYR A 31 12.39 4.87 5.87
C TYR A 31 13.82 4.73 6.45
N TYR A 32 14.83 5.18 5.71
CA TYR A 32 16.24 4.98 6.09
C TYR A 32 16.63 5.76 7.33
N ALA A 33 16.28 7.03 7.42
CA ALA A 33 16.69 7.92 8.51
C ALA A 33 15.85 7.76 9.77
N ALA A 34 14.66 7.18 9.70
CA ALA A 34 13.82 6.91 10.85
C ALA A 34 14.44 5.86 11.77
N SER A 35 14.37 6.10 13.09
CA SER A 35 14.86 5.17 14.13
C SER A 35 13.74 4.66 15.02
N VAL A 36 13.97 3.48 15.62
CA VAL A 36 13.06 2.90 16.62
C VAL A 36 12.94 3.78 17.85
N ASP A 37 14.03 4.50 18.21
CA ASP A 37 14.04 5.43 19.35
C ASP A 37 13.11 6.63 19.11
N GLU A 38 13.13 7.21 17.89
CA GLU A 38 12.20 8.29 17.51
C GLU A 38 10.75 7.81 17.49
N ILE A 39 10.49 6.59 17.00
CA ILE A 39 9.15 6.01 16.99
C ILE A 39 8.64 5.77 18.42
N ALA A 40 9.50 5.28 19.31
CA ALA A 40 9.15 5.08 20.72
C ALA A 40 8.80 6.41 21.39
N ALA A 41 9.63 7.43 21.19
CA ALA A 41 9.41 8.77 21.72
C ALA A 41 8.09 9.40 21.20
N GLU A 42 7.84 9.33 19.89
CA GLU A 42 6.62 9.83 19.25
C GLU A 42 5.36 9.14 19.79
N ALA A 43 5.45 7.82 20.04
CA ALA A 43 4.34 7.04 20.58
C ALA A 43 4.12 7.25 22.10
N GLY A 44 5.09 7.88 22.81
CA GLY A 44 5.09 8.01 24.26
C GLY A 44 5.34 6.68 24.98
N PHE A 45 6.18 5.81 24.41
CA PHE A 45 6.56 4.52 24.96
C PHE A 45 8.09 4.37 25.04
N SER A 46 8.54 3.34 25.75
CA SER A 46 9.96 2.95 25.75
C SER A 46 10.33 2.19 24.48
N LYS A 47 11.62 2.18 24.12
CA LYS A 47 12.18 1.34 23.06
C LYS A 47 11.87 -0.15 23.29
N GLY A 48 11.89 -0.61 24.55
CA GLY A 48 11.48 -1.97 24.91
C GLY A 48 10.03 -2.29 24.58
N ALA A 49 9.12 -1.30 24.67
CA ALA A 49 7.73 -1.49 24.27
C ALA A 49 7.59 -1.64 22.74
N VAL A 50 8.44 -1.00 21.95
CA VAL A 50 8.47 -1.22 20.50
C VAL A 50 8.91 -2.65 20.20
N TYR A 51 10.02 -3.10 20.76
CA TYR A 51 10.56 -4.45 20.52
C TYR A 51 9.68 -5.58 21.09
N SER A 52 8.86 -5.31 22.10
CA SER A 52 7.87 -6.29 22.57
C SER A 52 6.67 -6.46 21.60
N ASN A 53 6.47 -5.54 20.65
CA ASN A 53 5.41 -5.57 19.68
C ASN A 53 5.88 -5.86 18.24
N PHE A 54 7.13 -5.52 17.92
CA PHE A 54 7.74 -5.69 16.60
C PHE A 54 9.20 -6.08 16.79
N SER A 55 9.64 -7.16 16.15
CA SER A 55 10.99 -7.68 16.31
C SER A 55 12.07 -6.74 15.73
N SER A 56 11.68 -5.85 14.78
CA SER A 56 12.58 -4.90 14.15
C SER A 56 11.83 -3.69 13.57
N LYS A 57 12.57 -2.69 13.06
CA LYS A 57 12.02 -1.55 12.30
C LYS A 57 11.32 -2.03 11.03
N GLU A 58 11.88 -3.03 10.39
CA GLU A 58 11.35 -3.69 9.19
C GLU A 58 9.98 -4.33 9.47
N ASP A 59 9.88 -5.09 10.56
CA ASP A 59 8.62 -5.74 10.96
C ASP A 59 7.53 -4.71 11.32
N LEU A 60 7.91 -3.59 11.93
CA LEU A 60 6.97 -2.47 12.16
C LEU A 60 6.50 -1.89 10.83
N PHE A 61 7.42 -1.67 9.88
CA PHE A 61 7.05 -1.13 8.57
C PHE A 61 6.19 -2.12 7.76
N LEU A 62 6.53 -3.40 7.77
CA LEU A 62 5.72 -4.46 7.17
C LEU A 62 4.30 -4.52 7.77
N ALA A 63 4.17 -4.31 9.08
CA ALA A 63 2.87 -4.22 9.72
C ALA A 63 2.09 -2.95 9.33
N LEU A 64 2.77 -1.86 8.96
CA LEU A 64 2.12 -0.69 8.33
C LEU A 64 1.60 -1.03 6.95
N ILE A 65 2.35 -1.78 6.15
CA ILE A 65 1.91 -2.29 4.84
C ILE A 65 0.66 -3.15 5.01
N ASP A 66 0.69 -4.12 5.93
CA ASP A 66 -0.44 -5.02 6.21
C ASP A 66 -1.68 -4.22 6.63
N ARG A 67 -1.51 -3.22 7.52
CA ARG A 67 -2.58 -2.33 7.96
C ARG A 67 -3.16 -1.52 6.79
N ARG A 68 -2.30 -1.03 5.90
CA ARG A 68 -2.71 -0.26 4.73
C ARG A 68 -3.51 -1.12 3.76
N PHE A 69 -3.03 -2.30 3.41
CA PHE A 69 -3.73 -3.21 2.51
C PHE A 69 -5.08 -3.65 3.07
N THR A 70 -5.15 -3.95 4.39
CA THR A 70 -6.42 -4.34 5.03
C THR A 70 -7.41 -3.17 5.12
N ARG A 71 -6.91 -1.95 5.35
CA ARG A 71 -7.72 -0.74 5.42
C ARG A 71 -8.21 -0.34 4.03
N ASP A 72 -7.32 -0.33 3.05
CA ASP A 72 -7.65 0.05 1.68
C ASP A 72 -8.66 -0.91 1.04
N ALA A 73 -8.65 -2.19 1.43
CA ALA A 73 -9.67 -3.14 1.00
C ALA A 73 -11.07 -2.83 1.58
N ARG A 74 -11.16 -2.14 2.72
CA ARG A 74 -12.42 -1.87 3.43
C ARG A 74 -12.90 -0.42 3.35
N GLU A 75 -11.98 0.54 3.46
CA GLU A 75 -12.30 1.97 3.61
C GLU A 75 -11.90 2.80 2.38
N TYR A 76 -10.90 2.34 1.67
CA TYR A 76 -10.45 2.89 0.41
C TYR A 76 -10.37 1.74 -0.59
N PRO A 77 -11.42 1.52 -1.30
CA PRO A 77 -11.35 0.67 -2.49
C PRO A 77 -10.41 1.28 -3.57
N GLY A 78 -9.40 2.02 -3.14
CA GLY A 78 -8.57 2.90 -3.92
C GLY A 78 -8.04 2.28 -5.21
N ILE A 79 -7.13 1.32 -5.13
CA ILE A 79 -6.62 0.66 -6.33
C ILE A 79 -7.62 -0.34 -6.90
N ILE A 80 -8.37 -1.03 -6.04
CA ILE A 80 -9.35 -2.05 -6.44
C ILE A 80 -10.58 -1.39 -7.07
N ASN A 81 -11.11 -0.30 -6.51
CA ASN A 81 -12.21 0.44 -7.13
C ASN A 81 -11.75 1.32 -8.28
N PHE A 82 -10.52 1.87 -8.23
CA PHE A 82 -9.94 2.53 -9.39
C PHE A 82 -9.86 1.57 -10.59
N MET A 83 -9.59 0.28 -10.35
CA MET A 83 -9.63 -0.77 -11.36
C MET A 83 -11.06 -1.17 -11.72
N ALA A 84 -11.94 -1.33 -10.72
CA ALA A 84 -13.35 -1.67 -10.95
C ALA A 84 -14.10 -0.51 -11.60
N ASP A 85 -13.78 0.74 -11.26
CA ASP A 85 -14.31 1.93 -11.93
C ASP A 85 -13.79 2.03 -13.37
N GLY A 86 -12.53 1.66 -13.63
CA GLY A 86 -11.99 1.54 -14.99
C GLY A 86 -12.73 0.51 -15.85
N LEU A 87 -13.34 -0.51 -15.23
CA LEU A 87 -14.18 -1.51 -15.89
C LEU A 87 -15.65 -1.06 -16.04
N GLN A 88 -16.16 -0.21 -15.14
CA GLN A 88 -17.59 0.07 -14.99
C GLN A 88 -17.97 1.54 -15.23
N SER A 89 -17.05 2.48 -15.13
CA SER A 89 -17.33 3.91 -15.17
C SER A 89 -17.01 4.53 -16.52
N GLU A 90 -17.93 5.37 -17.02
CA GLU A 90 -17.65 6.30 -18.12
C GLU A 90 -16.74 7.47 -17.68
N LYS A 91 -16.55 7.65 -16.36
CA LYS A 91 -15.64 8.66 -15.82
C LYS A 91 -14.25 8.06 -15.71
N GLU A 92 -13.33 8.64 -16.46
CA GLU A 92 -11.90 8.31 -16.36
C GLU A 92 -11.40 8.61 -14.94
N PRO A 93 -10.83 7.60 -14.21
CA PRO A 93 -10.20 7.86 -12.94
C PRO A 93 -9.02 8.80 -13.16
N ASP A 94 -8.85 9.82 -12.33
CA ASP A 94 -7.74 10.77 -12.41
C ASP A 94 -6.49 10.19 -11.72
N PHE A 95 -5.58 9.65 -12.51
CA PHE A 95 -4.32 9.07 -12.03
C PHE A 95 -3.48 10.08 -11.24
N LYS A 96 -3.37 11.33 -11.71
CA LYS A 96 -2.62 12.39 -11.02
C LYS A 96 -3.17 12.62 -9.63
N LYS A 97 -4.48 12.76 -9.50
CA LYS A 97 -5.15 12.92 -8.20
C LYS A 97 -4.96 11.70 -7.32
N PHE A 98 -5.01 10.50 -7.89
CA PHE A 98 -4.82 9.25 -7.16
C PHE A 98 -3.41 9.16 -6.56
N VAL A 99 -2.34 9.36 -7.34
CA VAL A 99 -0.96 9.24 -6.86
C VAL A 99 -0.56 10.39 -5.92
N MET A 100 -1.10 11.60 -6.12
CA MET A 100 -0.81 12.75 -5.27
C MET A 100 -1.47 12.67 -3.90
N ARG A 101 -2.64 12.07 -3.80
CA ARG A 101 -3.34 11.90 -2.51
C ARG A 101 -2.48 11.15 -1.48
N ASP A 102 -1.75 10.15 -1.92
CA ASP A 102 -0.96 9.28 -1.06
C ASP A 102 0.56 9.39 -1.33
N ARG A 103 1.01 10.55 -1.85
CA ARG A 103 2.39 10.77 -2.30
C ARG A 103 3.43 10.34 -1.27
N THR A 104 3.28 10.74 -0.02
CA THR A 104 4.21 10.39 1.06
C THR A 104 4.31 8.88 1.26
N TRP A 105 3.18 8.20 1.32
CA TRP A 105 3.14 6.74 1.42
C TRP A 105 3.77 6.05 0.21
N ASN A 106 3.49 6.53 -0.98
CA ASN A 106 4.04 5.97 -2.22
C ASN A 106 5.57 6.09 -2.25
N ILE A 107 6.14 7.21 -1.82
CA ILE A 107 7.59 7.40 -1.70
C ILE A 107 8.17 6.45 -0.65
N LEU A 108 7.55 6.34 0.53
CA LEU A 108 7.98 5.40 1.57
C LEU A 108 7.99 3.95 1.09
N MET A 109 6.99 3.56 0.32
CA MET A 109 6.94 2.22 -0.29
C MET A 109 8.12 2.01 -1.24
N LEU A 110 8.45 2.98 -2.08
CA LEU A 110 9.61 2.89 -2.98
C LEU A 110 10.93 2.77 -2.20
N GLU A 111 11.12 3.56 -1.15
CA GLU A 111 12.29 3.45 -0.26
C GLU A 111 12.39 2.05 0.35
N PHE A 112 11.26 1.50 0.82
CA PHE A 112 11.24 0.15 1.39
C PHE A 112 11.46 -0.94 0.34
N PHE A 113 10.96 -0.79 -0.88
CA PHE A 113 11.27 -1.69 -1.99
C PHE A 113 12.78 -1.73 -2.25
N LEU A 114 13.42 -0.56 -2.36
CA LEU A 114 14.87 -0.47 -2.58
C LEU A 114 15.66 -1.10 -1.41
N TYR A 115 15.18 -0.91 -0.18
CA TYR A 115 15.77 -1.53 1.00
C TYR A 115 15.64 -3.06 0.96
N ALA A 116 14.43 -3.57 0.75
CA ALA A 116 14.14 -5.00 0.74
C ALA A 116 14.89 -5.74 -0.38
N MET A 117 15.11 -5.12 -1.55
CA MET A 117 15.89 -5.71 -2.64
C MET A 117 17.34 -6.01 -2.25
N ARG A 118 17.89 -5.39 -1.20
CA ARG A 118 19.27 -5.57 -0.73
C ARG A 118 19.40 -6.56 0.43
N ASP A 119 18.28 -7.03 0.97
CA ASP A 119 18.22 -7.97 2.10
C ASP A 119 17.24 -9.10 1.79
N GLU A 120 17.74 -10.34 1.78
CA GLU A 120 16.95 -11.50 1.34
C GLU A 120 15.75 -11.76 2.23
N THR A 121 15.92 -11.67 3.55
CA THR A 121 14.83 -11.90 4.52
C THR A 121 13.69 -10.88 4.33
N ASN A 122 14.03 -9.61 4.16
CA ASN A 122 13.02 -8.57 3.96
C ASN A 122 12.40 -8.64 2.57
N ARG A 123 13.16 -9.05 1.55
CA ARG A 123 12.66 -9.33 0.20
C ARG A 123 11.60 -10.42 0.21
N GLU A 124 11.84 -11.54 0.89
CA GLU A 124 10.87 -12.64 1.02
C GLU A 124 9.60 -12.21 1.75
N LYS A 125 9.76 -11.50 2.88
CA LYS A 125 8.63 -10.97 3.65
C LYS A 125 7.77 -10.00 2.83
N LEU A 126 8.40 -9.12 2.03
CA LEU A 126 7.69 -8.20 1.15
C LEU A 126 7.03 -8.93 -0.01
N ALA A 127 7.73 -9.89 -0.64
CA ALA A 127 7.19 -10.68 -1.74
C ALA A 127 5.92 -11.43 -1.35
N ALA A 128 5.88 -12.03 -0.14
CA ALA A 128 4.69 -12.69 0.37
C ALA A 128 3.47 -11.74 0.49
N ARG A 129 3.70 -10.49 0.92
CA ARG A 129 2.62 -9.47 1.02
C ARG A 129 2.12 -9.02 -0.34
N LEU A 130 3.03 -8.82 -1.28
CA LEU A 130 2.67 -8.47 -2.66
C LEU A 130 1.90 -9.60 -3.34
N GLU A 131 2.24 -10.86 -3.03
CA GLU A 131 1.48 -12.00 -3.52
C GLU A 131 0.04 -12.01 -2.97
N GLN A 132 -0.12 -11.76 -1.67
CA GLN A 132 -1.46 -11.63 -1.07
C GLN A 132 -2.26 -10.50 -1.73
N LEU A 133 -1.64 -9.34 -1.97
CA LEU A 133 -2.29 -8.23 -2.67
C LEU A 133 -2.72 -8.65 -4.07
N ARG A 134 -1.85 -9.32 -4.84
CA ARG A 134 -2.19 -9.80 -6.19
C ARG A 134 -3.34 -10.79 -6.19
N LYS A 135 -3.40 -11.71 -5.21
CA LYS A 135 -4.53 -12.65 -5.07
C LYS A 135 -5.86 -11.92 -4.85
N VAL A 136 -5.87 -10.93 -3.95
CA VAL A 136 -7.07 -10.11 -3.70
C VAL A 136 -7.47 -9.34 -4.96
N MET A 137 -6.52 -8.80 -5.71
CA MET A 137 -6.80 -8.13 -6.98
C MET A 137 -7.36 -9.10 -8.02
N GLU A 138 -6.78 -10.29 -8.15
CA GLU A 138 -7.24 -11.34 -9.06
C GLU A 138 -8.69 -11.74 -8.78
N GLU A 139 -9.04 -12.01 -7.51
CA GLU A 139 -10.39 -12.35 -7.09
C GLU A 139 -11.40 -11.25 -7.42
N ASN A 140 -11.07 -9.98 -7.15
CA ASN A 140 -11.93 -8.85 -7.44
C ASN A 140 -12.12 -8.63 -8.96
N LEU A 141 -11.05 -8.76 -9.74
CA LEU A 141 -11.12 -8.68 -11.19
C LEU A 141 -11.99 -9.81 -11.76
N ALA A 142 -11.76 -11.06 -11.34
CA ALA A 142 -12.57 -12.21 -11.77
C ALA A 142 -14.06 -12.01 -11.49
N ALA A 143 -14.39 -11.54 -10.28
CA ALA A 143 -15.78 -11.25 -9.90
C ALA A 143 -16.37 -10.13 -10.78
N SER A 144 -15.60 -9.08 -11.08
CA SER A 144 -16.03 -7.96 -11.92
C SER A 144 -16.28 -8.38 -13.38
N TYR A 145 -15.36 -9.16 -13.96
CA TYR A 145 -15.56 -9.69 -15.33
C TYR A 145 -16.77 -10.61 -15.42
N THR A 146 -16.97 -11.49 -14.43
CA THR A 146 -18.13 -12.37 -14.34
C THR A 146 -19.44 -11.55 -14.29
N LYS A 147 -19.49 -10.54 -13.44
CA LYS A 147 -20.66 -9.65 -13.29
C LYS A 147 -20.99 -8.90 -14.57
N LEU A 148 -19.97 -8.48 -15.33
CA LEU A 148 -20.12 -7.74 -16.58
C LEU A 148 -20.36 -8.66 -17.81
N GLY A 149 -20.27 -9.98 -17.66
CA GLY A 149 -20.34 -10.91 -18.78
C GLY A 149 -19.23 -10.73 -19.81
N ARG A 150 -18.07 -10.19 -19.39
CA ARG A 150 -16.91 -9.92 -20.24
C ARG A 150 -15.82 -10.96 -20.06
N LYS A 151 -14.96 -11.08 -21.06
CA LYS A 151 -13.73 -11.89 -20.98
C LYS A 151 -12.52 -10.97 -21.06
N PRO A 152 -11.54 -11.10 -20.18
CA PRO A 152 -10.31 -10.30 -20.24
C PRO A 152 -9.46 -10.69 -21.45
N LEU A 153 -8.67 -9.73 -21.97
CA LEU A 153 -7.69 -9.98 -23.04
C LEU A 153 -6.49 -10.80 -22.56
N LEU A 154 -6.10 -10.60 -21.30
CA LEU A 154 -5.02 -11.34 -20.65
C LEU A 154 -5.60 -12.36 -19.67
N PRO A 155 -4.85 -13.44 -19.35
CA PRO A 155 -5.24 -14.31 -18.26
C PRO A 155 -5.46 -13.51 -16.97
N ILE A 156 -6.53 -13.81 -16.24
CA ILE A 156 -6.89 -13.07 -14.99
C ILE A 156 -5.71 -12.97 -14.03
N LYS A 157 -4.93 -14.04 -13.88
CA LYS A 157 -3.74 -14.08 -13.00
C LYS A 157 -2.62 -13.11 -13.39
N ASP A 158 -2.57 -12.69 -14.65
CA ASP A 158 -1.52 -11.81 -15.18
C ASP A 158 -1.91 -10.32 -15.08
N LEU A 159 -3.21 -10.03 -14.97
CA LEU A 159 -3.72 -8.67 -14.86
C LEU A 159 -3.18 -7.91 -13.62
N PRO A 160 -3.14 -8.49 -12.40
CA PRO A 160 -2.57 -7.80 -11.24
C PRO A 160 -1.11 -7.38 -11.44
N TRP A 161 -0.29 -8.21 -12.09
CA TRP A 161 1.09 -7.88 -12.42
C TRP A 161 1.18 -6.69 -13.38
N SER A 162 0.41 -6.75 -14.47
CA SER A 162 0.41 -5.71 -15.50
C SER A 162 -0.08 -4.36 -14.96
N ILE A 163 -1.18 -4.38 -14.19
CA ILE A 163 -1.77 -3.17 -13.61
C ILE A 163 -0.82 -2.54 -12.59
N PHE A 164 -0.25 -3.35 -11.69
CA PHE A 164 0.68 -2.87 -10.68
C PHE A 164 1.95 -2.29 -11.32
N SER A 165 2.52 -2.97 -12.32
CA SER A 165 3.71 -2.49 -13.05
C SER A 165 3.43 -1.18 -13.79
N LEU A 166 2.29 -1.08 -14.47
CA LEU A 166 1.86 0.15 -15.14
C LEU A 166 1.72 1.32 -14.13
N GLY A 167 1.03 1.06 -13.02
CA GLY A 167 0.83 2.07 -11.96
C GLY A 167 2.13 2.56 -11.36
N VAL A 168 3.01 1.65 -10.94
CA VAL A 168 4.31 2.01 -10.33
C VAL A 168 5.21 2.71 -11.34
N GLY A 169 5.30 2.22 -12.58
CA GLY A 169 6.14 2.83 -13.61
C GLY A 169 5.70 4.25 -13.95
N MET A 170 4.40 4.48 -14.13
CA MET A 170 3.88 5.82 -14.40
C MET A 170 3.96 6.75 -13.20
N MET A 171 3.76 6.25 -11.98
CA MET A 171 3.92 7.01 -10.76
C MET A 171 5.35 7.52 -10.60
N LEU A 172 6.36 6.70 -10.87
CA LEU A 172 7.77 7.09 -10.83
C LEU A 172 8.05 8.22 -11.82
N GLN A 173 7.61 8.07 -13.08
CA GLN A 173 7.78 9.11 -14.10
C GLN A 173 7.08 10.41 -13.71
N PHE A 174 5.84 10.31 -13.22
CA PHE A 174 5.06 11.47 -12.78
C PHE A 174 5.71 12.22 -11.61
N TYR A 175 6.35 11.52 -10.64
CA TYR A 175 7.01 12.17 -9.51
C TYR A 175 8.30 12.88 -9.91
N VAL A 176 8.97 12.44 -10.98
CA VAL A 176 10.18 13.06 -11.52
C VAL A 176 9.84 14.20 -12.47
N ASP A 177 8.86 13.99 -13.35
CA ASP A 177 8.42 14.95 -14.35
C ASP A 177 6.88 15.04 -14.40
N PRO A 178 6.27 15.85 -13.51
CA PRO A 178 4.82 15.96 -13.41
C PRO A 178 4.14 16.56 -14.66
N ASP A 179 4.87 17.34 -15.43
CA ASP A 179 4.35 18.02 -16.61
C ASP A 179 4.62 17.25 -17.91
N GLY A 180 5.62 16.35 -17.90
CA GLY A 180 5.97 15.52 -19.04
C GLY A 180 5.02 14.35 -19.27
N LEU A 181 4.25 13.92 -18.25
CA LEU A 181 3.32 12.81 -18.40
C LEU A 181 2.08 13.26 -19.21
N PRO A 182 1.81 12.69 -20.41
CA PRO A 182 0.66 13.09 -21.22
C PRO A 182 -0.66 12.84 -20.49
N LYS A 183 -1.58 13.84 -20.54
CA LYS A 183 -2.88 13.74 -19.89
C LYS A 183 -3.64 12.49 -20.35
N GLY A 184 -4.17 11.74 -19.41
CA GLY A 184 -4.98 10.54 -19.64
C GLY A 184 -4.21 9.33 -20.19
N VAL A 185 -2.88 9.36 -20.23
CA VAL A 185 -2.09 8.22 -20.76
C VAL A 185 -2.24 6.97 -19.90
N TYR A 186 -2.27 7.13 -18.58
CA TYR A 186 -2.47 6.00 -17.65
C TYR A 186 -3.86 5.39 -17.84
N GLU A 187 -4.88 6.24 -17.86
CA GLU A 187 -6.28 5.87 -18.00
C GLU A 187 -6.53 5.10 -19.30
N ARG A 188 -6.02 5.60 -20.42
CA ARG A 188 -6.13 4.92 -21.72
C ARG A 188 -5.41 3.57 -21.71
N ALA A 189 -4.20 3.51 -21.17
CA ALA A 189 -3.44 2.26 -21.07
C ALA A 189 -4.15 1.24 -20.19
N LEU A 190 -4.65 1.67 -19.01
CA LEU A 190 -5.41 0.81 -18.11
C LEU A 190 -6.71 0.31 -18.75
N GLN A 191 -7.49 1.20 -19.39
CA GLN A 191 -8.71 0.81 -20.11
C GLN A 191 -8.41 -0.21 -21.20
N HIS A 192 -7.30 -0.05 -21.93
CA HIS A 192 -6.93 -1.00 -22.96
C HIS A 192 -6.55 -2.36 -22.37
N LEU A 193 -5.90 -2.36 -21.25
CA LEU A 193 -5.49 -3.57 -20.53
C LEU A 193 -6.71 -4.34 -19.96
N LEU A 194 -7.78 -3.62 -19.59
CA LEU A 194 -8.98 -4.14 -18.96
C LEU A 194 -10.13 -4.45 -19.97
N LYS A 195 -9.96 -4.16 -21.26
CA LYS A 195 -10.95 -4.53 -22.30
C LYS A 195 -10.96 -6.03 -22.55
#